data_8feb098aacceb5c422c58e2384399d3f
#
_entry.id   8feb098aacceb5c422c58e2384399d3f
#
_cell.length_a   1.000
_cell.length_b   1.000
_cell.length_c   1.000
_cell.angle_alpha   90.00
_cell.angle_beta   90.00
_cell.angle_gamma   90.00
#
_symmetry.space_group_name_H-M   'P 1'
#
loop_
_entity.id
_entity.type
_entity.pdbx_description
1 polymer ?
#
loop_
_entity_poly.entity_id
_entity_poly.type
_entity_poly.pdbx_seq_one_letter_code
_entity_poly.pdbx_strand_id
1 'polypeptide(L)'
;MATITSSLPQPRKALEVIRGKESRQKPLAFVFFLIVSFVTIAVDRPPQPLSKAAPATEFSAERAMAQLAVISRAPHPLGSREHGAVRDYIVHALQGLGLTPQIEKTIDSDSDVTLENIVCRLKGTSQEKAVLMVAHYDSVAAGPGASDDGVAVAAFLEVARALKSLPQLKRDIVFLFTDGEEKGLLGARAFVSDPRWAQDVGIVFNFEARGNGGPSIMFETSDENGWLIRNFGQAASHPTANSLSYEIYKHMPNNTDFTVFRRAGYPGLNFAFIKGPEYYHTSRDSISNVSEGSLQHHGDYVLQMAKQFGNTISDVPRTANLVYFDVLGILLVRYSQSMAAVFLGMAAILTGLILYLGLRTHSLRAGACILSFFCMLAGVVITTLGAWLVSLISLQMRHIGKIDTGLRYHTAWYILAASAVGLAGGVAFYTLVSKKLGATNLMMGAFLGWLSVTILISLYFPGGTYLFLWPLLFSLGGAIIVFAKGLAPNVKSLIMVLSGIPAIVLLIPMTHKIYWAFAAQSGIFVGALLGLLLSLLVGTITLQQSSRRWLLPTSLAIAGAGLFITAITVSVL
;
A
#
# COMPACT_ATOMS: atom_id res chain seq x y z
N MET A 1 -4.02 -42.45 -71.07
CA MET A 1 -3.32 -42.53 -69.80
C MET A 1 -2.73 -41.11 -69.48
N ALA A 2 -3.40 -40.33 -68.68
CA ALA A 2 -2.93 -39.03 -68.30
C ALA A 2 -2.58 -39.09 -66.79
N THR A 3 -1.30 -38.94 -66.49
CA THR A 3 -0.77 -38.99 -65.13
C THR A 3 -0.98 -37.62 -64.45
N ILE A 4 -1.85 -37.56 -63.45
CA ILE A 4 -2.04 -36.40 -62.58
C ILE A 4 -0.97 -36.47 -61.48
N THR A 5 0.06 -35.58 -61.53
CA THR A 5 1.00 -35.34 -60.43
C THR A 5 0.46 -34.24 -59.55
N SER A 6 -0.12 -34.60 -58.40
CA SER A 6 -0.47 -33.68 -57.33
C SER A 6 0.79 -33.19 -56.61
N SER A 7 1.17 -31.96 -56.80
CA SER A 7 2.25 -31.30 -56.05
C SER A 7 1.75 -30.97 -54.63
N LEU A 8 2.16 -31.76 -53.64
CA LEU A 8 2.04 -31.39 -52.20
C LEU A 8 2.91 -30.14 -51.90
N PRO A 9 2.39 -29.16 -51.20
CA PRO A 9 3.18 -28.00 -50.86
C PRO A 9 4.33 -28.37 -49.93
N GLN A 10 5.52 -27.86 -50.23
CA GLN A 10 6.74 -28.15 -49.47
C GLN A 10 6.59 -27.76 -48.00
N PRO A 11 6.97 -28.62 -47.04
CA PRO A 11 6.77 -28.37 -45.60
C PRO A 11 7.52 -27.16 -45.06
N ARG A 12 8.53 -26.64 -45.77
CA ARG A 12 9.25 -25.43 -45.40
C ARG A 12 8.40 -24.13 -45.44
N LYS A 13 7.52 -23.95 -46.43
CA LYS A 13 6.65 -22.76 -46.54
C LYS A 13 5.56 -22.71 -45.47
N ALA A 14 5.01 -23.86 -45.06
CA ALA A 14 4.04 -23.93 -43.97
C ALA A 14 4.67 -23.56 -42.62
N LEU A 15 5.92 -23.98 -42.36
CA LEU A 15 6.68 -23.63 -41.17
C LEU A 15 7.06 -22.14 -41.12
N GLU A 16 7.31 -21.47 -42.23
CA GLU A 16 7.61 -20.02 -42.27
C GLU A 16 6.36 -19.17 -42.06
N VAL A 17 5.20 -19.60 -42.55
CA VAL A 17 3.92 -18.91 -42.31
C VAL A 17 3.48 -19.05 -40.85
N ILE A 18 3.71 -20.21 -40.22
CA ILE A 18 3.45 -20.45 -38.79
C ILE A 18 4.42 -19.62 -37.94
N ARG A 19 5.72 -19.59 -38.28
CA ARG A 19 6.73 -18.74 -37.62
C ARG A 19 6.44 -17.25 -37.77
N GLY A 20 5.96 -16.78 -38.91
CA GLY A 20 5.64 -15.38 -39.16
C GLY A 20 4.43 -14.88 -38.38
N LYS A 21 3.40 -15.72 -38.18
CA LYS A 21 2.22 -15.38 -37.33
C LYS A 21 2.54 -15.43 -35.85
N GLU A 22 3.36 -16.34 -35.36
CA GLU A 22 3.83 -16.38 -33.96
C GLU A 22 4.70 -15.17 -33.60
N SER A 23 5.45 -14.60 -34.56
CA SER A 23 6.40 -13.50 -34.30
C SER A 23 5.73 -12.15 -33.96
N ARG A 24 4.47 -11.91 -34.36
CA ARG A 24 3.76 -10.64 -34.15
C ARG A 24 3.04 -10.52 -32.79
N GLN A 25 2.77 -11.63 -32.11
CA GLN A 25 2.04 -11.61 -30.81
C GLN A 25 2.94 -11.39 -29.58
N LYS A 26 4.25 -11.39 -29.74
CA LYS A 26 5.25 -11.54 -28.68
C LYS A 26 5.59 -10.29 -27.85
N PRO A 27 5.51 -9.05 -28.35
CA PRO A 27 5.62 -7.87 -27.49
C PRO A 27 4.32 -7.50 -26.76
N LEU A 28 3.17 -8.03 -27.22
CA LEU A 28 1.85 -7.67 -26.72
C LEU A 28 1.63 -7.98 -25.23
N ALA A 29 2.10 -9.14 -24.74
CA ALA A 29 1.92 -9.51 -23.34
C ALA A 29 2.72 -8.60 -22.38
N PHE A 30 3.96 -8.25 -22.76
CA PHE A 30 4.77 -7.32 -21.95
C PHE A 30 4.16 -5.91 -21.93
N VAL A 31 3.75 -5.41 -23.10
CA VAL A 31 3.04 -4.13 -23.19
C VAL A 31 1.74 -4.16 -22.39
N PHE A 32 0.99 -5.26 -22.46
CA PHE A 32 -0.21 -5.44 -21.66
C PHE A 32 0.08 -5.40 -20.15
N PHE A 33 1.13 -6.08 -19.67
CA PHE A 33 1.53 -6.04 -18.27
C PHE A 33 1.98 -4.64 -17.83
N LEU A 34 2.66 -3.88 -18.70
CA LEU A 34 3.00 -2.48 -18.42
C LEU A 34 1.74 -1.61 -18.32
N ILE A 35 0.77 -1.80 -19.22
CA ILE A 35 -0.51 -1.08 -19.17
C ILE A 35 -1.25 -1.42 -17.88
N VAL A 36 -1.36 -2.70 -17.50
CA VAL A 36 -2.00 -3.10 -16.25
C VAL A 36 -1.28 -2.49 -15.05
N SER A 37 0.07 -2.52 -15.04
CA SER A 37 0.87 -1.90 -13.97
C SER A 37 0.63 -0.38 -13.87
N PHE A 38 0.57 0.31 -15.00
CA PHE A 38 0.26 1.74 -15.03
C PHE A 38 -1.16 2.03 -14.53
N VAL A 39 -2.14 1.24 -14.97
CA VAL A 39 -3.53 1.39 -14.53
C VAL A 39 -3.65 1.16 -13.03
N THR A 40 -2.97 0.14 -12.47
CA THR A 40 -3.02 -0.12 -11.02
C THR A 40 -2.47 1.05 -10.21
N ILE A 41 -1.37 1.68 -10.65
CA ILE A 41 -0.81 2.87 -10.01
C ILE A 41 -1.73 4.09 -10.20
N ALA A 42 -2.34 4.22 -11.38
CA ALA A 42 -3.20 5.35 -11.70
C ALA A 42 -4.53 5.32 -10.92
N VAL A 43 -5.03 4.14 -10.60
CA VAL A 43 -6.26 3.95 -9.81
C VAL A 43 -5.99 4.05 -8.30
N ASP A 44 -4.80 3.68 -7.83
CA ASP A 44 -4.40 3.78 -6.40
C ASP A 44 -4.12 5.25 -6.01
N ARG A 45 -5.15 6.09 -6.11
CA ARG A 45 -5.12 7.52 -5.81
C ARG A 45 -6.20 7.88 -4.80
N PRO A 46 -6.01 8.95 -4.01
CA PRO A 46 -7.08 9.47 -3.18
C PRO A 46 -8.26 9.94 -4.04
N PRO A 47 -9.48 10.02 -3.45
CA PRO A 47 -10.66 10.55 -4.12
C PRO A 47 -10.47 12.01 -4.56
N GLN A 48 -11.30 12.47 -5.47
CA GLN A 48 -11.32 13.87 -5.87
C GLN A 48 -11.82 14.74 -4.72
N PRO A 49 -11.17 15.90 -4.46
CA PRO A 49 -11.60 16.81 -3.41
C PRO A 49 -12.98 17.41 -3.73
N LEU A 50 -13.85 17.45 -2.74
CA LEU A 50 -15.14 18.10 -2.85
C LEU A 50 -15.02 19.59 -2.55
N SER A 51 -15.71 20.39 -3.36
CA SER A 51 -15.75 21.85 -3.19
C SER A 51 -16.57 22.27 -1.97
N LYS A 52 -16.46 23.52 -1.58
CA LYS A 52 -17.27 24.12 -0.48
C LYS A 52 -18.78 24.08 -0.74
N ALA A 53 -19.19 23.94 -2.00
CA ALA A 53 -20.60 23.79 -2.39
C ALA A 53 -21.16 22.37 -2.17
N ALA A 54 -20.35 21.41 -1.78
CA ALA A 54 -20.80 20.05 -1.45
C ALA A 54 -21.88 20.08 -0.34
N PRO A 55 -22.80 19.09 -0.32
CA PRO A 55 -23.85 19.00 0.69
C PRO A 55 -23.34 19.21 2.12
N ALA A 56 -24.17 19.81 2.96
CA ALA A 56 -23.80 20.06 4.35
C ALA A 56 -23.53 18.77 5.15
N THR A 57 -24.06 17.63 4.69
CA THR A 57 -23.89 16.30 5.31
C THR A 57 -22.64 15.56 4.85
N GLU A 58 -21.86 16.14 3.92
CA GLU A 58 -20.64 15.56 3.37
C GLU A 58 -19.40 16.33 3.85
N PHE A 59 -18.29 15.65 3.92
CA PHE A 59 -16.98 16.25 4.13
C PHE A 59 -16.55 16.99 2.86
N SER A 60 -15.95 18.16 3.00
CA SER A 60 -15.38 18.91 1.89
C SER A 60 -13.95 19.30 2.19
N ALA A 61 -13.02 18.86 1.34
CA ALA A 61 -11.62 19.24 1.43
C ALA A 61 -11.44 20.76 1.32
N GLU A 62 -12.19 21.45 0.44
CA GLU A 62 -12.08 22.92 0.30
C GLU A 62 -12.50 23.65 1.57
N ARG A 63 -13.52 23.17 2.29
CA ARG A 63 -13.91 23.75 3.59
C ARG A 63 -12.87 23.47 4.67
N ALA A 64 -12.32 22.25 4.70
CA ALA A 64 -11.27 21.86 5.62
C ALA A 64 -9.94 22.59 5.36
N MET A 65 -9.57 22.84 4.08
CA MET A 65 -8.40 23.64 3.73
C MET A 65 -8.45 25.07 4.29
N ALA A 66 -9.64 25.66 4.39
CA ALA A 66 -9.79 26.98 5.02
C ALA A 66 -9.44 26.94 6.52
N GLN A 67 -9.76 25.86 7.22
CA GLN A 67 -9.36 25.64 8.62
C GLN A 67 -7.84 25.40 8.72
N LEU A 68 -7.32 24.53 7.85
CA LEU A 68 -5.91 24.20 7.79
C LEU A 68 -5.01 25.43 7.56
N ALA A 69 -5.46 26.38 6.73
CA ALA A 69 -4.73 27.62 6.47
C ALA A 69 -4.48 28.46 7.72
N VAL A 70 -5.33 28.35 8.71
CA VAL A 70 -5.15 29.05 10.01
C VAL A 70 -4.26 28.23 10.94
N ILE A 71 -4.50 26.91 11.03
CA ILE A 71 -3.79 25.98 11.92
C ILE A 71 -2.30 25.91 11.55
N SER A 72 -1.99 25.76 10.28
CA SER A 72 -0.61 25.58 9.80
C SER A 72 0.08 26.86 9.32
N ARG A 73 -0.32 28.00 9.87
CA ARG A 73 0.24 29.32 9.50
C ARG A 73 1.71 29.46 9.85
N ALA A 74 2.12 28.88 10.96
CA ALA A 74 3.49 28.89 11.48
C ALA A 74 3.77 27.60 12.28
N PRO A 75 5.05 27.24 12.49
CA PRO A 75 5.39 26.19 13.45
C PRO A 75 4.82 26.51 14.84
N HIS A 76 4.18 25.52 15.44
CA HIS A 76 3.48 25.65 16.73
C HIS A 76 3.83 24.51 17.68
N PRO A 77 5.13 24.34 18.01
CA PRO A 77 5.54 23.32 18.95
C PRO A 77 4.97 23.59 20.34
N LEU A 78 4.74 22.52 21.09
CA LEU A 78 4.26 22.53 22.47
C LEU A 78 4.88 23.68 23.29
N GLY A 79 4.02 24.48 23.92
CA GLY A 79 4.40 25.61 24.79
C GLY A 79 4.76 26.90 24.06
N SER A 80 4.74 26.95 22.72
CA SER A 80 4.96 28.18 21.96
C SER A 80 3.72 29.11 22.00
N ARG A 81 3.90 30.36 21.63
CA ARG A 81 2.79 31.31 21.48
C ARG A 81 1.84 30.89 20.36
N GLU A 82 2.39 30.42 19.26
CA GLU A 82 1.66 29.94 18.08
C GLU A 82 0.84 28.71 18.43
N HIS A 83 1.35 27.80 19.26
CA HIS A 83 0.63 26.65 19.79
C HIS A 83 -0.61 27.06 20.59
N GLY A 84 -0.47 28.06 21.50
CA GLY A 84 -1.62 28.64 22.21
C GLY A 84 -2.66 29.25 21.25
N ALA A 85 -2.21 29.92 20.17
CA ALA A 85 -3.11 30.47 19.16
C ALA A 85 -3.86 29.40 18.38
N VAL A 86 -3.22 28.26 18.03
CA VAL A 86 -3.88 27.11 17.39
C VAL A 86 -4.90 26.47 18.32
N ARG A 87 -4.55 26.24 19.60
CA ARG A 87 -5.48 25.75 20.63
C ARG A 87 -6.73 26.64 20.69
N ASP A 88 -6.54 27.96 20.85
CA ASP A 88 -7.65 28.91 20.96
C ASP A 88 -8.51 28.95 19.69
N TYR A 89 -7.88 28.81 18.51
CA TYR A 89 -8.60 28.73 17.24
C TYR A 89 -9.49 27.48 17.18
N ILE A 90 -8.98 26.29 17.55
CA ILE A 90 -9.75 25.03 17.57
C ILE A 90 -10.96 25.18 18.51
N VAL A 91 -10.74 25.72 19.71
CA VAL A 91 -11.81 25.96 20.69
C VAL A 91 -12.89 26.90 20.12
N HIS A 92 -12.50 28.04 19.54
CA HIS A 92 -13.44 29.01 18.95
C HIS A 92 -14.19 28.40 17.75
N ALA A 93 -13.52 27.63 16.89
CA ALA A 93 -14.16 26.97 15.75
C ALA A 93 -15.25 25.98 16.21
N LEU A 94 -14.98 25.17 17.23
CA LEU A 94 -15.96 24.26 17.83
C LEU A 94 -17.11 25.00 18.52
N GLN A 95 -16.82 26.08 19.24
CA GLN A 95 -17.84 26.94 19.85
C GLN A 95 -18.73 27.59 18.78
N GLY A 96 -18.15 28.03 17.68
CA GLY A 96 -18.90 28.55 16.51
C GLY A 96 -19.89 27.54 15.91
N LEU A 97 -19.63 26.23 16.09
CA LEU A 97 -20.58 25.17 15.75
C LEU A 97 -21.61 24.91 16.87
N GLY A 98 -21.60 25.68 17.97
CA GLY A 98 -22.47 25.46 19.12
C GLY A 98 -22.11 24.19 19.91
N LEU A 99 -20.83 23.80 19.90
CA LEU A 99 -20.28 22.72 20.72
C LEU A 99 -19.60 23.33 21.95
N THR A 100 -19.35 22.51 22.97
CA THR A 100 -18.72 22.94 24.22
C THR A 100 -17.39 22.19 24.41
N PRO A 101 -16.31 22.65 23.77
CA PRO A 101 -14.99 22.06 23.97
C PRO A 101 -14.49 22.35 25.39
N GLN A 102 -13.73 21.40 25.94
CA GLN A 102 -13.07 21.51 27.24
C GLN A 102 -11.56 21.43 27.03
N ILE A 103 -10.82 22.25 27.75
CA ILE A 103 -9.36 22.17 27.78
C ILE A 103 -8.97 21.40 29.04
N GLU A 104 -8.39 20.23 28.86
CA GLU A 104 -7.91 19.36 29.94
C GLU A 104 -6.44 19.68 30.21
N LYS A 105 -6.18 20.43 31.31
CA LYS A 105 -4.83 20.78 31.71
C LYS A 105 -4.23 19.71 32.62
N THR A 106 -3.06 19.22 32.23
CA THR A 106 -2.29 18.22 32.99
C THR A 106 -0.82 18.66 32.99
N ILE A 107 -0.13 18.43 34.09
CA ILE A 107 1.34 18.60 34.13
C ILE A 107 1.95 17.22 33.99
N ASP A 108 2.78 17.03 32.95
CA ASP A 108 3.55 15.81 32.79
C ASP A 108 4.63 15.74 33.87
N SER A 109 4.57 14.70 34.71
CA SER A 109 5.44 14.58 35.88
C SER A 109 6.92 14.37 35.54
N ASP A 110 7.22 13.86 34.35
CA ASP A 110 8.58 13.51 33.94
C ASP A 110 9.30 14.72 33.32
N SER A 111 8.56 15.60 32.64
CA SER A 111 9.11 16.75 31.92
C SER A 111 8.77 18.09 32.53
N ASP A 112 7.90 18.14 33.54
CA ASP A 112 7.33 19.35 34.17
C ASP A 112 6.68 20.31 33.15
N VAL A 113 6.12 19.76 32.07
CA VAL A 113 5.48 20.50 30.99
C VAL A 113 3.97 20.51 31.19
N THR A 114 3.34 21.65 31.01
CA THR A 114 1.88 21.75 31.01
C THR A 114 1.34 21.35 29.67
N LEU A 115 0.44 20.38 29.68
CA LEU A 115 -0.30 19.87 28.52
C LEU A 115 -1.72 20.41 28.54
N GLU A 116 -2.26 20.70 27.37
CA GLU A 116 -3.60 21.27 27.21
C GLU A 116 -4.39 20.52 26.12
N ASN A 117 -4.79 19.27 26.40
CA ASN A 117 -5.66 18.53 25.49
C ASN A 117 -7.00 19.26 25.30
N ILE A 118 -7.52 19.27 24.06
CA ILE A 118 -8.86 19.78 23.78
C ILE A 118 -9.78 18.58 23.57
N VAL A 119 -10.85 18.51 24.36
CA VAL A 119 -11.85 17.44 24.27
C VAL A 119 -13.20 18.03 23.92
N CYS A 120 -13.82 17.56 22.85
CA CYS A 120 -15.13 18.03 22.42
C CYS A 120 -16.07 16.86 22.18
N ARG A 121 -17.20 16.84 22.88
CA ARG A 121 -18.20 15.78 22.81
C ARG A 121 -19.42 16.20 22.00
N LEU A 122 -19.72 15.46 20.96
CA LEU A 122 -21.00 15.49 20.25
C LEU A 122 -21.89 14.39 20.82
N LYS A 123 -22.94 14.78 21.55
CA LYS A 123 -23.83 13.84 22.23
C LYS A 123 -24.60 12.95 21.28
N GLY A 124 -24.67 11.67 21.61
CA GLY A 124 -25.54 10.66 21.01
C GLY A 124 -26.85 10.48 21.76
N THR A 125 -27.64 9.52 21.31
CA THR A 125 -28.96 9.20 21.90
C THR A 125 -28.92 8.02 22.87
N SER A 126 -27.82 7.26 22.93
CA SER A 126 -27.66 6.09 23.82
C SER A 126 -26.66 6.35 24.94
N GLN A 127 -26.60 5.44 25.91
CA GLN A 127 -25.61 5.42 26.99
C GLN A 127 -24.41 4.51 26.69
N GLU A 128 -24.28 4.09 25.45
CA GLU A 128 -23.14 3.27 25.02
C GLU A 128 -21.83 4.07 25.08
N LYS A 129 -20.72 3.37 25.27
CA LYS A 129 -19.39 3.99 25.29
C LYS A 129 -19.11 4.76 24.00
N ALA A 130 -18.47 5.90 24.13
CA ALA A 130 -18.20 6.83 23.04
C ALA A 130 -17.25 6.27 21.97
N VAL A 131 -17.35 6.82 20.77
CA VAL A 131 -16.35 6.71 19.71
C VAL A 131 -15.37 7.87 19.85
N LEU A 132 -14.09 7.59 20.04
CA LEU A 132 -13.02 8.58 20.18
C LEU A 132 -12.31 8.77 18.84
N MET A 133 -12.24 10.02 18.37
CA MET A 133 -11.45 10.47 17.21
C MET A 133 -10.25 11.23 17.76
N VAL A 134 -9.03 10.83 17.42
CA VAL A 134 -7.78 11.36 17.95
C VAL A 134 -6.94 11.97 16.84
N ALA A 135 -6.42 13.17 17.06
CA ALA A 135 -5.43 13.86 16.25
C ALA A 135 -4.60 14.77 17.14
N HIS A 136 -3.33 15.00 16.86
CA HIS A 136 -2.53 15.95 17.62
C HIS A 136 -2.55 17.35 17.00
N TYR A 137 -2.40 18.39 17.82
CA TYR A 137 -2.43 19.76 17.34
C TYR A 137 -1.13 20.53 17.58
N ASP A 138 -0.13 19.91 18.16
CA ASP A 138 1.23 20.45 18.22
C ASP A 138 2.00 20.08 16.94
N SER A 139 3.01 20.85 16.60
CA SER A 139 3.93 20.57 15.50
C SER A 139 5.37 20.48 15.98
N VAL A 140 6.25 19.94 15.14
CA VAL A 140 7.70 20.12 15.35
C VAL A 140 8.10 21.57 15.16
N ALA A 141 9.20 21.98 15.83
CA ALA A 141 9.73 23.34 15.66
C ALA A 141 10.24 23.65 14.25
N ALA A 142 10.56 22.62 13.46
CA ALA A 142 11.14 22.74 12.14
C ALA A 142 10.11 23.05 11.03
N GLY A 143 8.82 22.82 11.27
CA GLY A 143 7.77 22.96 10.25
C GLY A 143 6.41 23.33 10.82
N PRO A 144 5.53 23.93 9.98
CA PRO A 144 4.20 24.35 10.41
C PRO A 144 3.19 23.20 10.60
N GLY A 145 3.57 21.93 10.40
CA GLY A 145 2.72 20.78 10.67
C GLY A 145 1.41 20.77 9.87
N ALA A 146 1.47 21.15 8.58
CA ALA A 146 0.25 21.22 7.79
C ALA A 146 -0.35 19.85 7.54
N SER A 147 0.49 18.87 7.18
CA SER A 147 0.08 17.48 7.05
C SER A 147 0.06 16.79 8.40
N ASP A 148 1.10 17.01 9.19
CA ASP A 148 1.40 16.35 10.44
C ASP A 148 1.23 17.31 11.63
N ASP A 149 0.06 17.39 12.30
CA ASP A 149 -1.17 16.66 11.99
C ASP A 149 -2.34 17.62 11.71
N GLY A 150 -2.03 18.81 11.15
CA GLY A 150 -3.01 19.85 10.82
C GLY A 150 -4.14 19.35 9.93
N VAL A 151 -3.86 18.41 9.01
CA VAL A 151 -4.88 17.79 8.14
C VAL A 151 -5.94 17.07 8.96
N ALA A 152 -5.58 16.28 9.97
CA ALA A 152 -6.56 15.59 10.80
C ALA A 152 -7.32 16.56 11.71
N VAL A 153 -6.65 17.57 12.27
CA VAL A 153 -7.30 18.64 13.05
C VAL A 153 -8.35 19.35 12.18
N ALA A 154 -8.00 19.78 10.97
CA ALA A 154 -8.93 20.43 10.05
C ALA A 154 -10.07 19.50 9.61
N ALA A 155 -9.78 18.21 9.41
CA ALA A 155 -10.79 17.20 9.10
C ALA A 155 -11.79 17.05 10.26
N PHE A 156 -11.33 17.04 11.51
CA PHE A 156 -12.23 16.94 12.68
C PHE A 156 -13.16 18.14 12.79
N LEU A 157 -12.68 19.35 12.56
CA LEU A 157 -13.51 20.56 12.59
C LEU A 157 -14.61 20.51 11.49
N GLU A 158 -14.25 20.12 10.29
CA GLU A 158 -15.21 19.99 9.18
C GLU A 158 -16.17 18.82 9.38
N VAL A 159 -15.71 17.67 9.92
CA VAL A 159 -16.59 16.54 10.26
C VAL A 159 -17.54 16.89 11.40
N ALA A 160 -17.09 17.61 12.43
CA ALA A 160 -17.97 18.11 13.48
C ALA A 160 -19.11 18.97 12.90
N ARG A 161 -18.82 19.84 11.94
CA ARG A 161 -19.80 20.61 11.20
C ARG A 161 -20.77 19.69 10.41
N ALA A 162 -20.23 18.69 9.68
CA ALA A 162 -21.03 17.76 8.88
C ALA A 162 -21.97 16.91 9.74
N LEU A 163 -21.48 16.40 10.87
CA LEU A 163 -22.27 15.61 11.82
C LEU A 163 -23.43 16.41 12.43
N LYS A 164 -23.25 17.70 12.65
CA LYS A 164 -24.35 18.58 13.11
C LYS A 164 -25.45 18.77 12.09
N SER A 165 -25.17 18.51 10.82
CA SER A 165 -26.16 18.57 9.73
C SER A 165 -26.83 17.22 9.47
N LEU A 166 -26.44 16.17 10.18
CA LEU A 166 -26.98 14.82 10.11
C LEU A 166 -27.93 14.53 11.29
N PRO A 167 -28.79 13.51 11.17
CA PRO A 167 -29.51 12.98 12.34
C PRO A 167 -28.53 12.60 13.44
N GLN A 168 -28.95 12.82 14.69
CA GLN A 168 -28.14 12.50 15.86
C GLN A 168 -27.78 11.01 15.88
N LEU A 169 -26.49 10.73 16.09
CA LEU A 169 -25.98 9.37 16.16
C LEU A 169 -26.40 8.70 17.48
N LYS A 170 -26.26 7.39 17.57
CA LYS A 170 -26.59 6.67 18.80
C LYS A 170 -25.53 6.86 19.86
N ARG A 171 -24.25 6.64 19.55
CA ARG A 171 -23.13 6.85 20.47
C ARG A 171 -22.65 8.30 20.44
N ASP A 172 -22.11 8.73 21.54
CA ASP A 172 -21.34 9.98 21.60
C ASP A 172 -20.12 9.87 20.66
N ILE A 173 -19.83 10.95 19.93
CA ILE A 173 -18.55 11.13 19.24
C ILE A 173 -17.72 12.11 20.06
N VAL A 174 -16.52 11.70 20.44
CA VAL A 174 -15.57 12.53 21.16
C VAL A 174 -14.41 12.85 20.23
N PHE A 175 -14.19 14.13 19.97
CA PHE A 175 -13.00 14.62 19.31
C PHE A 175 -11.97 14.98 20.37
N LEU A 176 -10.82 14.34 20.30
CA LEU A 176 -9.66 14.62 21.15
C LEU A 176 -8.55 15.18 20.28
N PHE A 177 -8.17 16.40 20.58
CA PHE A 177 -6.99 17.01 20.01
C PHE A 177 -5.90 16.92 21.08
N THR A 178 -4.95 16.05 20.89
CA THR A 178 -3.87 15.77 21.85
C THR A 178 -2.78 16.81 21.76
N ASP A 179 -2.13 17.06 22.87
CA ASP A 179 -1.02 17.99 23.01
C ASP A 179 0.30 17.24 23.26
N GLY A 180 1.38 17.70 22.65
CA GLY A 180 2.71 17.16 22.88
C GLY A 180 2.91 15.73 22.36
N GLU A 181 2.28 15.37 21.25
CA GLU A 181 2.55 14.12 20.54
C GLU A 181 4.01 14.05 20.13
N GLU A 182 4.52 15.13 19.51
CA GLU A 182 5.87 15.30 19.00
C GLU A 182 6.96 15.28 20.09
N LYS A 183 6.54 15.42 21.35
CA LYS A 183 7.40 15.31 22.53
C LYS A 183 7.31 13.96 23.22
N GLY A 184 6.62 13.01 22.57
CA GLY A 184 6.53 11.62 23.03
C GLY A 184 5.16 11.19 23.51
N LEU A 185 4.08 11.54 22.80
CA LEU A 185 2.71 11.08 23.02
C LEU A 185 2.13 11.54 24.38
N LEU A 186 2.54 12.74 24.84
CA LEU A 186 2.26 13.18 26.21
C LEU A 186 0.75 13.34 26.45
N GLY A 187 0.05 13.98 25.51
CA GLY A 187 -1.39 14.21 25.59
C GLY A 187 -2.22 12.93 25.61
N ALA A 188 -1.87 11.96 24.78
CA ALA A 188 -2.54 10.66 24.77
C ALA A 188 -2.34 9.93 26.10
N ARG A 189 -1.13 9.98 26.67
CA ARG A 189 -0.86 9.39 28.00
C ARG A 189 -1.65 10.06 29.09
N ALA A 190 -1.73 11.40 29.09
CA ALA A 190 -2.52 12.16 30.04
C ALA A 190 -4.01 11.78 29.94
N PHE A 191 -4.56 11.69 28.71
CA PHE A 191 -5.96 11.31 28.51
C PHE A 191 -6.28 9.91 29.01
N VAL A 192 -5.45 8.92 28.69
CA VAL A 192 -5.65 7.52 29.12
C VAL A 192 -5.57 7.39 30.65
N SER A 193 -4.77 8.23 31.29
CA SER A 193 -4.61 8.24 32.74
C SER A 193 -5.76 8.95 33.48
N ASP A 194 -6.64 9.68 32.78
CA ASP A 194 -7.78 10.38 33.37
C ASP A 194 -9.06 9.53 33.31
N PRO A 195 -9.53 8.99 34.45
CA PRO A 195 -10.72 8.15 34.49
C PRO A 195 -12.00 8.85 34.02
N ARG A 196 -12.07 10.20 34.09
CA ARG A 196 -13.25 10.96 33.69
C ARG A 196 -13.58 10.78 32.20
N TRP A 197 -12.55 10.57 31.38
CA TRP A 197 -12.66 10.40 29.95
C TRP A 197 -12.41 8.97 29.50
N ALA A 198 -11.36 8.35 30.03
CA ALA A 198 -10.89 7.03 29.60
C ALA A 198 -11.93 5.93 29.77
N GLN A 199 -12.72 5.94 30.86
CA GLN A 199 -13.73 4.89 31.14
C GLN A 199 -14.91 4.91 30.17
N ASP A 200 -15.21 6.04 29.55
CA ASP A 200 -16.34 6.24 28.67
C ASP A 200 -16.01 5.94 27.19
N VAL A 201 -14.75 5.66 26.86
CA VAL A 201 -14.31 5.34 25.51
C VAL A 201 -14.52 3.86 25.21
N GLY A 202 -15.18 3.56 24.09
CA GLY A 202 -15.41 2.20 23.60
C GLY A 202 -14.53 1.80 22.43
N ILE A 203 -14.14 2.76 21.59
CA ILE A 203 -13.35 2.54 20.38
C ILE A 203 -12.57 3.81 20.03
N VAL A 204 -11.39 3.65 19.45
CA VAL A 204 -10.47 4.74 19.11
C VAL A 204 -10.14 4.72 17.63
N PHE A 205 -10.23 5.87 16.99
CA PHE A 205 -9.75 6.12 15.63
C PHE A 205 -8.73 7.24 15.68
N ASN A 206 -7.48 6.91 15.37
CA ASN A 206 -6.39 7.87 15.32
C ASN A 206 -6.07 8.23 13.88
N PHE A 207 -5.79 9.49 13.64
CA PHE A 207 -5.50 10.02 12.32
C PHE A 207 -4.17 10.74 12.36
N GLU A 208 -3.33 10.51 11.35
CA GLU A 208 -1.91 10.87 11.31
C GLU A 208 -1.45 11.19 9.89
N ALA A 209 -0.25 11.74 9.78
CA ALA A 209 0.43 11.84 8.50
C ALA A 209 1.94 11.60 8.64
N ARG A 210 2.53 10.96 7.61
CA ARG A 210 3.98 10.82 7.49
C ARG A 210 4.47 11.26 6.10
N GLY A 211 3.78 12.19 5.52
CA GLY A 211 4.04 12.73 4.20
C GLY A 211 3.06 13.85 3.90
N ASN A 212 2.97 14.26 2.66
CA ASN A 212 2.08 15.34 2.24
C ASN A 212 0.98 14.91 1.28
N GLY A 213 0.85 13.61 1.01
CA GLY A 213 -0.10 13.12 0.03
C GLY A 213 -0.26 11.61 -0.05
N GLY A 214 -0.96 11.16 -1.09
CA GLY A 214 -1.35 9.76 -1.31
C GLY A 214 -2.66 9.40 -0.63
N PRO A 215 -3.18 8.18 -0.83
CA PRO A 215 -4.37 7.72 -0.15
C PRO A 215 -4.14 7.63 1.37
N SER A 216 -5.17 7.92 2.15
CA SER A 216 -5.19 7.63 3.59
C SER A 216 -5.24 6.11 3.78
N ILE A 217 -4.25 5.55 4.43
CA ILE A 217 -4.09 4.11 4.63
C ILE A 217 -4.47 3.77 6.06
N MET A 218 -5.40 2.85 6.26
CA MET A 218 -5.59 2.21 7.55
C MET A 218 -4.44 1.19 7.72
N PHE A 219 -3.38 1.60 8.41
CA PHE A 219 -2.12 0.87 8.48
C PHE A 219 -1.92 0.08 9.76
N GLU A 220 -2.63 0.45 10.84
CA GLU A 220 -2.54 -0.21 12.14
C GLU A 220 -3.93 -0.45 12.73
N THR A 221 -4.07 -1.51 13.51
CA THR A 221 -5.29 -1.85 14.24
C THR A 221 -4.93 -2.45 15.60
N SER A 222 -5.88 -2.48 16.54
CA SER A 222 -5.76 -3.31 17.72
C SER A 222 -5.79 -4.80 17.37
N ASP A 223 -5.32 -5.65 18.26
CA ASP A 223 -5.49 -7.11 18.11
C ASP A 223 -6.99 -7.50 18.25
N GLU A 224 -7.31 -8.73 17.84
CA GLU A 224 -8.70 -9.23 17.77
C GLU A 224 -9.62 -8.37 16.88
N ASN A 225 -9.07 -7.96 15.74
CA ASN A 225 -9.59 -6.91 14.86
C ASN A 225 -10.76 -7.33 13.94
N GLY A 226 -11.19 -8.57 13.97
CA GLY A 226 -12.09 -9.09 12.94
C GLY A 226 -13.41 -8.33 12.82
N TRP A 227 -13.98 -7.84 13.93
CA TRP A 227 -15.17 -7.01 13.90
C TRP A 227 -14.88 -5.61 13.35
N LEU A 228 -13.77 -5.00 13.79
CA LEU A 228 -13.33 -3.68 13.32
C LEU A 228 -13.14 -3.66 11.80
N ILE A 229 -12.42 -4.63 11.27
CA ILE A 229 -12.13 -4.74 9.83
C ILE A 229 -13.40 -4.99 9.01
N ARG A 230 -14.36 -5.77 9.53
CA ARG A 230 -15.65 -5.94 8.85
C ARG A 230 -16.42 -4.63 8.74
N ASN A 231 -16.49 -3.87 9.84
CA ASN A 231 -17.19 -2.60 9.87
C ASN A 231 -16.46 -1.51 9.05
N PHE A 232 -15.14 -1.44 9.13
CA PHE A 232 -14.35 -0.58 8.26
C PHE A 232 -14.63 -0.86 6.78
N GLY A 233 -14.59 -2.13 6.36
CA GLY A 233 -14.85 -2.51 4.96
C GLY A 233 -16.30 -2.31 4.50
N GLN A 234 -17.25 -2.10 5.42
CA GLN A 234 -18.63 -1.70 5.08
C GLN A 234 -18.77 -0.18 4.97
N ALA A 235 -18.02 0.55 5.78
CA ALA A 235 -18.11 2.00 5.87
C ALA A 235 -17.28 2.73 4.83
N ALA A 236 -16.06 2.24 4.59
CA ALA A 236 -15.09 2.92 3.72
C ALA A 236 -15.51 2.86 2.24
N SER A 237 -15.77 4.02 1.64
CA SER A 237 -16.11 4.12 0.21
C SER A 237 -14.91 3.86 -0.71
N HIS A 238 -13.71 4.18 -0.25
CA HIS A 238 -12.44 3.96 -0.94
C HIS A 238 -11.44 3.27 0.00
N PRO A 239 -11.67 1.97 0.33
CA PRO A 239 -10.87 1.30 1.34
C PRO A 239 -9.41 1.16 0.89
N THR A 240 -8.48 1.73 1.64
CA THR A 240 -7.05 1.53 1.48
C THR A 240 -6.49 0.95 2.77
N ALA A 241 -6.28 -0.35 2.79
CA ALA A 241 -5.86 -1.06 4.00
C ALA A 241 -5.32 -2.44 3.67
N ASN A 242 -4.36 -2.91 4.44
CA ASN A 242 -3.90 -4.29 4.33
C ASN A 242 -3.28 -4.80 5.64
N SER A 243 -3.46 -6.08 5.90
CA SER A 243 -2.97 -6.72 7.12
C SER A 243 -1.44 -6.86 7.18
N LEU A 244 -0.73 -6.78 6.05
CA LEU A 244 0.74 -6.78 6.05
C LEU A 244 1.30 -5.48 6.67
N SER A 245 0.67 -4.32 6.40
CA SER A 245 1.08 -3.05 7.00
C SER A 245 1.03 -3.12 8.53
N TYR A 246 -0.02 -3.71 9.09
CA TYR A 246 -0.15 -3.94 10.51
C TYR A 246 0.95 -4.86 11.07
N GLU A 247 1.25 -5.97 10.39
CA GLU A 247 2.32 -6.88 10.80
C GLU A 247 3.70 -6.20 10.78
N ILE A 248 3.98 -5.39 9.74
CA ILE A 248 5.24 -4.64 9.64
C ILE A 248 5.32 -3.59 10.74
N TYR A 249 4.25 -2.81 10.94
CA TYR A 249 4.24 -1.70 11.89
C TYR A 249 4.48 -2.15 13.33
N LYS A 250 4.00 -3.33 13.72
CA LYS A 250 4.28 -3.94 15.04
C LYS A 250 5.76 -4.05 15.37
N HIS A 251 6.62 -4.16 14.36
CA HIS A 251 8.07 -4.36 14.51
C HIS A 251 8.87 -3.08 14.24
N MET A 252 8.19 -1.97 13.90
CA MET A 252 8.84 -0.67 13.68
C MET A 252 9.00 0.07 15.01
N PRO A 253 10.06 0.89 15.16
CA PRO A 253 10.27 1.69 16.37
C PRO A 253 9.34 2.91 16.45
N ASN A 254 8.55 3.18 15.42
CA ASN A 254 7.64 4.31 15.34
C ASN A 254 6.44 4.10 16.26
N ASN A 255 5.99 5.17 16.89
CA ASN A 255 4.80 5.22 17.71
C ASN A 255 3.94 6.40 17.26
N THR A 256 2.65 6.35 17.58
CA THR A 256 1.66 7.42 17.44
C THR A 256 0.80 7.44 18.69
N ASP A 257 -0.07 8.39 18.83
CA ASP A 257 -1.04 8.43 19.95
C ASP A 257 -1.83 7.12 20.05
N PHE A 258 -2.17 6.49 18.92
CA PHE A 258 -2.84 5.19 18.93
C PHE A 258 -2.05 4.09 19.66
N THR A 259 -0.72 4.17 19.68
CA THR A 259 0.12 3.22 20.43
C THR A 259 -0.21 3.23 21.92
N VAL A 260 -0.49 4.41 22.48
CA VAL A 260 -0.88 4.58 23.90
C VAL A 260 -2.23 3.91 24.15
N PHE A 261 -3.22 4.22 23.32
CA PHE A 261 -4.58 3.65 23.44
C PHE A 261 -4.56 2.13 23.26
N ARG A 262 -3.84 1.63 22.24
CA ARG A 262 -3.73 0.18 21.99
C ARG A 262 -3.07 -0.55 23.16
N ARG A 263 -2.01 0.01 23.75
CA ARG A 263 -1.35 -0.56 24.93
C ARG A 263 -2.26 -0.55 26.18
N ALA A 264 -3.14 0.42 26.28
CA ALA A 264 -4.16 0.50 27.32
C ALA A 264 -5.36 -0.44 27.06
N GLY A 265 -5.37 -1.19 25.94
CA GLY A 265 -6.37 -2.21 25.62
C GLY A 265 -7.59 -1.69 24.86
N TYR A 266 -7.59 -0.46 24.36
CA TYR A 266 -8.69 0.06 23.54
C TYR A 266 -8.67 -0.56 22.14
N PRO A 267 -9.84 -1.05 21.65
CA PRO A 267 -9.98 -1.43 20.27
C PRO A 267 -9.96 -0.19 19.36
N GLY A 268 -9.36 -0.30 18.18
CA GLY A 268 -9.33 0.85 17.28
C GLY A 268 -8.55 0.63 15.99
N LEU A 269 -8.51 1.68 15.19
CA LEU A 269 -7.83 1.76 13.89
C LEU A 269 -7.00 3.03 13.81
N ASN A 270 -5.88 2.96 13.11
CA ASN A 270 -4.95 4.07 12.89
C ASN A 270 -4.78 4.32 11.38
N PHE A 271 -4.87 5.59 10.99
CA PHE A 271 -4.87 6.03 9.60
C PHE A 271 -3.74 7.02 9.35
N ALA A 272 -3.06 6.89 8.21
CA ALA A 272 -2.08 7.87 7.76
C ALA A 272 -1.95 7.89 6.24
N PHE A 273 -1.59 9.02 5.65
CA PHE A 273 -1.06 9.08 4.30
C PHE A 273 0.47 9.26 4.36
N ILE A 274 1.19 8.58 3.45
CA ILE A 274 2.65 8.38 3.57
C ILE A 274 3.45 8.81 2.34
N LYS A 275 2.80 9.32 1.28
CA LYS A 275 3.50 9.78 0.09
C LYS A 275 4.20 11.10 0.39
N GLY A 276 5.46 11.25 -0.06
CA GLY A 276 6.26 12.43 0.18
C GLY A 276 6.83 12.52 1.60
N PRO A 277 7.47 11.45 2.14
CA PRO A 277 8.02 11.45 3.49
C PRO A 277 9.14 12.49 3.67
N GLU A 278 9.67 13.04 2.59
CA GLU A 278 10.66 14.12 2.60
C GLU A 278 10.10 15.48 3.03
N TYR A 279 8.79 15.60 3.13
CA TYR A 279 8.12 16.79 3.68
C TYR A 279 7.96 16.69 5.20
N TYR A 280 7.86 15.48 5.71
CA TYR A 280 7.63 15.17 7.12
C TYR A 280 8.72 15.78 8.02
N HIS A 281 8.31 16.46 9.09
CA HIS A 281 9.18 17.13 10.06
C HIS A 281 10.13 18.18 9.45
N THR A 282 9.71 18.87 8.40
CA THR A 282 10.48 19.93 7.75
C THR A 282 9.64 21.20 7.56
N SER A 283 10.30 22.35 7.27
CA SER A 283 9.63 23.59 6.92
C SER A 283 8.74 23.51 5.68
N ARG A 284 8.83 22.41 4.92
CA ARG A 284 8.03 22.16 3.72
C ARG A 284 6.72 21.43 4.03
N ASP A 285 6.50 20.95 5.25
CA ASP A 285 5.18 20.51 5.69
C ASP A 285 4.29 21.73 5.91
N SER A 286 3.91 22.34 4.81
CA SER A 286 3.16 23.58 4.71
C SER A 286 1.93 23.41 3.83
N ILE A 287 0.95 24.27 4.00
CA ILE A 287 -0.34 24.21 3.31
C ILE A 287 -0.20 24.14 1.78
N SER A 288 0.80 24.81 1.20
CA SER A 288 1.05 24.80 -0.25
C SER A 288 1.43 23.42 -0.79
N ASN A 289 1.87 22.51 0.06
CA ASN A 289 2.33 21.18 -0.31
C ASN A 289 1.33 20.07 0.08
N VAL A 290 0.25 20.39 0.78
CA VAL A 290 -0.78 19.42 1.17
C VAL A 290 -1.61 19.01 -0.04
N SER A 291 -1.84 17.71 -0.18
CA SER A 291 -2.75 17.15 -1.18
C SER A 291 -4.21 17.27 -0.72
N GLU A 292 -5.00 18.07 -1.41
CA GLU A 292 -6.45 18.19 -1.12
C GLU A 292 -7.18 16.84 -1.25
N GLY A 293 -6.77 15.99 -2.21
CA GLY A 293 -7.34 14.64 -2.34
C GLY A 293 -7.03 13.76 -1.13
N SER A 294 -5.84 13.91 -0.53
CA SER A 294 -5.49 13.17 0.70
C SER A 294 -6.28 13.67 1.89
N LEU A 295 -6.46 14.98 2.02
CA LEU A 295 -7.35 15.58 3.02
C LEU A 295 -8.80 15.11 2.82
N GLN A 296 -9.30 15.04 1.57
CA GLN A 296 -10.64 14.51 1.28
C GLN A 296 -10.76 13.07 1.76
N HIS A 297 -9.82 12.20 1.39
CA HIS A 297 -9.85 10.79 1.77
C HIS A 297 -9.79 10.61 3.29
N HIS A 298 -8.94 11.38 3.94
CA HIS A 298 -8.77 11.36 5.41
C HIS A 298 -10.06 11.79 6.12
N GLY A 299 -10.62 12.92 5.71
CA GLY A 299 -11.88 13.44 6.25
C GLY A 299 -13.09 12.55 5.94
N ASP A 300 -13.13 11.92 4.76
CA ASP A 300 -14.14 10.92 4.44
C ASP A 300 -14.09 9.75 5.42
N TYR A 301 -12.89 9.27 5.76
CA TYR A 301 -12.75 8.22 6.78
C TYR A 301 -13.21 8.69 8.16
N VAL A 302 -12.84 9.90 8.60
CA VAL A 302 -13.33 10.43 9.88
C VAL A 302 -14.86 10.42 9.93
N LEU A 303 -15.52 10.94 8.88
CA LEU A 303 -16.98 10.99 8.79
C LEU A 303 -17.62 9.60 8.70
N GLN A 304 -17.06 8.72 7.89
CA GLN A 304 -17.57 7.36 7.68
C GLN A 304 -17.43 6.49 8.94
N MET A 305 -16.29 6.59 9.63
CA MET A 305 -16.08 5.90 10.91
C MET A 305 -17.03 6.44 11.98
N ALA A 306 -17.18 7.76 12.09
CA ALA A 306 -18.14 8.37 13.01
C ALA A 306 -19.57 7.87 12.75
N LYS A 307 -20.03 7.84 11.51
CA LYS A 307 -21.38 7.35 11.14
C LYS A 307 -21.55 5.87 11.40
N GLN A 308 -20.63 5.03 10.98
CA GLN A 308 -20.72 3.57 11.10
C GLN A 308 -20.71 3.14 12.57
N PHE A 309 -19.70 3.56 13.30
CA PHE A 309 -19.49 3.13 14.67
C PHE A 309 -20.33 3.93 15.67
N GLY A 310 -20.66 5.17 15.36
CA GLY A 310 -21.60 5.99 16.12
C GLY A 310 -23.03 5.50 16.08
N ASN A 311 -23.42 4.69 15.09
CA ASN A 311 -24.76 4.08 15.01
C ASN A 311 -24.81 2.64 15.52
N THR A 312 -23.70 2.06 15.92
CA THR A 312 -23.64 0.68 16.44
C THR A 312 -24.04 0.65 17.91
N ILE A 313 -25.02 -0.20 18.29
CA ILE A 313 -25.52 -0.36 19.66
C ILE A 313 -25.03 -1.69 20.24
N SER A 314 -23.77 -1.93 20.30
CA SER A 314 -23.25 -3.15 20.96
C SER A 314 -21.83 -2.91 21.41
N ASP A 315 -21.42 -3.60 22.46
CA ASP A 315 -20.00 -3.66 22.80
C ASP A 315 -19.18 -4.02 21.56
N VAL A 316 -17.96 -3.53 21.50
CA VAL A 316 -17.01 -3.89 20.44
C VAL A 316 -16.56 -5.34 20.67
N PRO A 317 -17.08 -6.33 19.90
CA PRO A 317 -16.74 -7.72 20.16
C PRO A 317 -15.30 -7.98 19.73
N ARG A 318 -14.55 -8.60 20.60
CA ARG A 318 -13.21 -9.11 20.27
C ARG A 318 -13.35 -10.36 19.42
N THR A 319 -12.91 -10.29 18.20
CA THR A 319 -12.99 -11.40 17.23
C THR A 319 -11.64 -11.61 16.57
N ALA A 320 -11.30 -12.87 16.31
CA ALA A 320 -10.01 -13.26 15.75
C ALA A 320 -9.57 -12.38 14.58
N ASN A 321 -8.29 -12.13 14.50
CA ASN A 321 -7.67 -11.33 13.45
C ASN A 321 -8.01 -11.86 12.05
N LEU A 322 -8.31 -10.96 11.13
CA LEU A 322 -8.51 -11.26 9.73
C LEU A 322 -7.25 -11.01 8.91
N VAL A 323 -7.10 -11.74 7.83
CA VAL A 323 -6.28 -11.35 6.69
C VAL A 323 -7.14 -10.46 5.80
N TYR A 324 -6.65 -9.27 5.47
CA TYR A 324 -7.38 -8.31 4.65
C TYR A 324 -6.43 -7.50 3.75
N PHE A 325 -6.95 -7.07 2.62
CA PHE A 325 -6.25 -6.19 1.69
C PHE A 325 -7.25 -5.50 0.77
N ASP A 326 -6.94 -4.31 0.36
CA ASP A 326 -7.70 -3.62 -0.67
C ASP A 326 -7.29 -4.08 -2.08
N VAL A 327 -8.25 -4.04 -2.97
CA VAL A 327 -8.04 -4.18 -4.41
C VAL A 327 -8.30 -2.83 -5.04
N LEU A 328 -7.22 -2.09 -5.30
CA LEU A 328 -7.23 -0.79 -5.98
C LEU A 328 -8.15 0.27 -5.33
N GLY A 329 -8.32 0.25 -4.01
CA GLY A 329 -9.20 1.18 -3.30
C GLY A 329 -10.71 1.00 -3.59
N ILE A 330 -11.10 -0.09 -4.28
CA ILE A 330 -12.49 -0.35 -4.68
C ILE A 330 -13.16 -1.35 -3.74
N LEU A 331 -12.44 -2.38 -3.35
CA LEU A 331 -12.95 -3.50 -2.56
C LEU A 331 -11.96 -3.90 -1.48
N LEU A 332 -12.45 -4.10 -0.26
CA LEU A 332 -11.67 -4.73 0.82
C LEU A 332 -11.98 -6.23 0.88
N VAL A 333 -11.04 -7.04 0.39
CA VAL A 333 -11.07 -8.50 0.56
C VAL A 333 -10.68 -8.84 2.00
N ARG A 334 -11.44 -9.71 2.66
CA ARG A 334 -11.18 -10.12 4.04
C ARG A 334 -11.61 -11.56 4.29
N TYR A 335 -10.80 -12.30 5.03
CA TYR A 335 -11.08 -13.70 5.41
C TYR A 335 -10.29 -14.08 6.68
N SER A 336 -10.69 -15.17 7.33
CA SER A 336 -10.03 -15.64 8.54
C SER A 336 -8.63 -16.21 8.27
N GLN A 337 -7.77 -16.20 9.27
CA GLN A 337 -6.47 -16.88 9.17
C GLN A 337 -6.63 -18.38 8.93
N SER A 338 -7.70 -19.00 9.43
CA SER A 338 -8.03 -20.41 9.14
C SER A 338 -8.29 -20.64 7.64
N MET A 339 -9.03 -19.71 6.99
CA MET A 339 -9.22 -19.80 5.53
C MET A 339 -7.91 -19.59 4.78
N ALA A 340 -7.01 -18.72 5.27
CA ALA A 340 -5.68 -18.58 4.67
C ALA A 340 -4.92 -19.92 4.69
N ALA A 341 -4.97 -20.67 5.79
CA ALA A 341 -4.37 -22.00 5.90
C ALA A 341 -5.00 -23.01 4.92
N VAL A 342 -6.32 -22.99 4.74
CA VAL A 342 -7.01 -23.83 3.75
C VAL A 342 -6.55 -23.49 2.33
N PHE A 343 -6.49 -22.21 1.98
CA PHE A 343 -6.01 -21.78 0.66
C PHE A 343 -4.53 -22.13 0.44
N LEU A 344 -3.69 -22.04 1.49
CA LEU A 344 -2.29 -22.48 1.42
C LEU A 344 -2.19 -24.00 1.18
N GLY A 345 -3.00 -24.80 1.88
CA GLY A 345 -3.12 -26.24 1.63
C GLY A 345 -3.54 -26.55 0.19
N MET A 346 -4.51 -25.81 -0.33
CA MET A 346 -4.92 -25.92 -1.74
C MET A 346 -3.77 -25.57 -2.70
N ALA A 347 -3.02 -24.50 -2.45
CA ALA A 347 -1.86 -24.15 -3.27
C ALA A 347 -0.79 -25.24 -3.24
N ALA A 348 -0.52 -25.87 -2.09
CA ALA A 348 0.41 -26.99 -1.96
C ALA A 348 -0.06 -28.21 -2.76
N ILE A 349 -1.36 -28.59 -2.65
CA ILE A 349 -1.94 -29.70 -3.40
C ILE A 349 -1.86 -29.45 -4.91
N LEU A 350 -2.24 -28.26 -5.37
CA LEU A 350 -2.19 -27.90 -6.79
C LEU A 350 -0.75 -27.91 -7.32
N THR A 351 0.22 -27.41 -6.56
CA THR A 351 1.64 -27.44 -6.90
C THR A 351 2.13 -28.88 -7.03
N GLY A 352 1.81 -29.73 -6.05
CA GLY A 352 2.13 -31.17 -6.07
C GLY A 352 1.49 -31.91 -7.25
N LEU A 353 0.24 -31.59 -7.56
CA LEU A 353 -0.48 -32.19 -8.69
C LEU A 353 0.17 -31.81 -10.04
N ILE A 354 0.50 -30.54 -10.26
CA ILE A 354 1.19 -30.06 -11.47
C ILE A 354 2.54 -30.78 -11.62
N LEU A 355 3.32 -30.83 -10.50
CA LEU A 355 4.60 -31.53 -10.49
C LEU A 355 4.45 -33.01 -10.82
N TYR A 356 3.53 -33.73 -10.17
CA TYR A 356 3.27 -35.14 -10.40
C TYR A 356 2.87 -35.42 -11.85
N LEU A 357 1.87 -34.69 -12.37
CA LEU A 357 1.40 -34.85 -13.75
C LEU A 357 2.50 -34.50 -14.76
N GLY A 358 3.24 -33.44 -14.51
CA GLY A 358 4.34 -33.00 -15.37
C GLY A 358 5.49 -34.01 -15.43
N LEU A 359 5.85 -34.64 -14.33
CA LEU A 359 6.86 -35.70 -14.27
C LEU A 359 6.35 -36.98 -14.96
N ARG A 360 5.10 -37.37 -14.70
CA ARG A 360 4.48 -38.57 -15.32
C ARG A 360 4.34 -38.47 -16.85
N THR A 361 4.08 -37.27 -17.36
CA THR A 361 3.97 -36.99 -18.81
C THR A 361 5.29 -36.64 -19.46
N HIS A 362 6.40 -36.68 -18.73
CA HIS A 362 7.73 -36.27 -19.19
C HIS A 362 7.82 -34.80 -19.68
N SER A 363 6.82 -33.99 -19.39
CA SER A 363 6.84 -32.54 -19.68
C SER A 363 7.72 -31.76 -18.68
N LEU A 364 7.98 -32.32 -17.51
CA LEU A 364 8.91 -31.86 -16.49
C LEU A 364 10.02 -32.87 -16.23
N ARG A 365 11.18 -32.36 -15.80
CA ARG A 365 12.35 -33.19 -15.38
C ARG A 365 12.71 -32.79 -13.94
N ALA A 366 12.75 -33.76 -13.02
CA ALA A 366 12.95 -33.50 -11.59
C ALA A 366 14.19 -32.64 -11.31
N GLY A 367 15.35 -33.00 -11.84
CA GLY A 367 16.59 -32.24 -11.69
C GLY A 367 16.50 -30.81 -12.27
N ALA A 368 15.77 -30.64 -13.39
CA ALA A 368 15.54 -29.32 -13.97
C ALA A 368 14.60 -28.48 -13.12
N CYS A 369 13.59 -29.08 -12.48
CA CYS A 369 12.70 -28.36 -11.54
C CYS A 369 13.46 -27.88 -10.29
N ILE A 370 14.32 -28.74 -9.71
CA ILE A 370 15.17 -28.36 -8.57
C ILE A 370 16.11 -27.22 -8.95
N LEU A 371 16.80 -27.33 -10.10
CA LEU A 371 17.67 -26.26 -10.56
C LEU A 371 16.89 -24.98 -10.86
N SER A 372 15.67 -25.09 -11.39
CA SER A 372 14.79 -23.94 -11.65
C SER A 372 14.31 -23.25 -10.37
N PHE A 373 14.13 -23.99 -9.27
CA PHE A 373 13.88 -23.40 -7.95
C PHE A 373 15.03 -22.49 -7.53
N PHE A 374 16.28 -22.96 -7.63
CA PHE A 374 17.46 -22.12 -7.33
C PHE A 374 17.64 -20.97 -8.34
N CYS A 375 17.27 -21.19 -9.61
CA CYS A 375 17.21 -20.09 -10.58
C CYS A 375 16.17 -19.03 -10.24
N MET A 376 15.04 -19.42 -9.65
CA MET A 376 14.06 -18.44 -9.14
C MET A 376 14.69 -17.56 -8.06
N LEU A 377 15.34 -18.14 -7.07
CA LEU A 377 16.02 -17.37 -6.01
C LEU A 377 17.13 -16.47 -6.59
N ALA A 378 17.96 -17.01 -7.50
CA ALA A 378 19.00 -16.23 -8.16
C ALA A 378 18.42 -15.07 -8.99
N GLY A 379 17.30 -15.29 -9.71
CA GLY A 379 16.60 -14.26 -10.46
C GLY A 379 16.08 -13.12 -9.56
N VAL A 380 15.52 -13.46 -8.40
CA VAL A 380 15.11 -12.48 -7.39
C VAL A 380 16.31 -11.68 -6.90
N VAL A 381 17.42 -12.36 -6.53
CA VAL A 381 18.65 -11.71 -6.06
C VAL A 381 19.22 -10.76 -7.13
N ILE A 382 19.31 -11.20 -8.38
CA ILE A 382 19.85 -10.38 -9.48
C ILE A 382 18.99 -9.13 -9.70
N THR A 383 17.65 -9.27 -9.69
CA THR A 383 16.73 -8.13 -9.83
C THR A 383 16.88 -7.18 -8.65
N THR A 384 17.01 -7.72 -7.43
CA THR A 384 17.22 -6.94 -6.21
C THR A 384 18.54 -6.16 -6.25
N LEU A 385 19.63 -6.81 -6.61
CA LEU A 385 20.96 -6.18 -6.70
C LEU A 385 20.98 -5.07 -7.75
N GLY A 386 20.34 -5.28 -8.90
CA GLY A 386 20.21 -4.25 -9.94
C GLY A 386 19.47 -3.00 -9.45
N ALA A 387 18.34 -3.18 -8.77
CA ALA A 387 17.57 -2.08 -8.20
C ALA A 387 18.31 -1.40 -7.02
N TRP A 388 18.93 -2.19 -6.15
CA TRP A 388 19.70 -1.69 -5.03
C TRP A 388 20.91 -0.87 -5.48
N LEU A 389 21.63 -1.30 -6.53
CA LEU A 389 22.76 -0.55 -7.07
C LEU A 389 22.38 0.86 -7.51
N VAL A 390 21.26 1.01 -8.21
CA VAL A 390 20.74 2.34 -8.57
C VAL A 390 20.42 3.17 -7.34
N SER A 391 19.78 2.58 -6.34
CA SER A 391 19.48 3.26 -5.07
C SER A 391 20.75 3.65 -4.32
N LEU A 392 21.76 2.77 -4.28
CA LEU A 392 23.04 3.04 -3.64
C LEU A 392 23.77 4.21 -4.31
N ILE A 393 23.84 4.22 -5.65
CA ILE A 393 24.46 5.33 -6.41
C ILE A 393 23.70 6.63 -6.11
N SER A 394 22.36 6.60 -6.11
CA SER A 394 21.53 7.77 -5.77
C SER A 394 21.83 8.31 -4.37
N LEU A 395 22.02 7.43 -3.39
CA LEU A 395 22.37 7.82 -2.01
C LEU A 395 23.81 8.40 -1.94
N GLN A 396 24.77 7.81 -2.62
CA GLN A 396 26.14 8.31 -2.65
C GLN A 396 26.26 9.69 -3.31
N MET A 397 25.47 9.94 -4.36
CA MET A 397 25.42 11.27 -4.99
C MET A 397 24.95 12.37 -4.03
N ARG A 398 24.14 12.03 -3.03
CA ARG A 398 23.73 12.96 -1.96
C ARG A 398 24.93 13.36 -1.06
N HIS A 399 25.85 12.46 -0.82
CA HIS A 399 27.03 12.72 0.05
C HIS A 399 28.13 13.51 -0.67
N ILE A 400 28.24 13.40 -1.99
CA ILE A 400 29.34 14.03 -2.77
C ILE A 400 29.10 15.54 -2.99
N GLY A 401 27.92 16.07 -2.68
CA GLY A 401 27.73 17.50 -2.53
C GLY A 401 26.60 18.13 -3.36
N LYS A 402 25.98 19.11 -2.78
CA LYS A 402 25.09 20.14 -3.36
C LYS A 402 23.83 19.73 -4.15
N ILE A 403 23.61 18.43 -4.39
CA ILE A 403 22.42 17.89 -5.09
C ILE A 403 21.28 17.57 -4.08
N ASP A 404 21.39 18.08 -2.85
CA ASP A 404 20.50 17.67 -1.74
C ASP A 404 19.02 18.03 -1.97
N THR A 405 18.74 19.07 -2.71
CA THR A 405 17.36 19.54 -2.94
C THR A 405 16.65 18.78 -4.06
N GLY A 406 17.36 18.32 -5.08
CA GLY A 406 16.76 17.68 -6.25
C GLY A 406 16.39 16.22 -6.06
N LEU A 407 17.22 15.41 -5.39
CA LEU A 407 16.97 13.99 -5.14
C LEU A 407 15.71 13.72 -4.29
N ARG A 408 15.32 14.69 -3.46
CA ARG A 408 14.09 14.61 -2.68
C ARG A 408 12.84 14.88 -3.50
N TYR A 409 12.91 15.75 -4.50
CA TYR A 409 11.74 16.20 -5.28
C TYR A 409 11.38 15.28 -6.45
N HIS A 410 12.34 14.53 -6.99
CA HIS A 410 12.15 13.74 -8.21
C HIS A 410 12.39 12.24 -8.01
N THR A 411 12.09 11.77 -6.81
CA THR A 411 12.28 10.37 -6.39
C THR A 411 11.59 9.36 -7.32
N ALA A 412 10.49 9.73 -7.99
CA ALA A 412 9.81 8.87 -8.95
C ALA A 412 10.70 8.40 -10.12
N TRP A 413 11.62 9.24 -10.60
CA TRP A 413 12.54 8.87 -11.68
C TRP A 413 13.56 7.83 -11.24
N TYR A 414 14.04 7.95 -10.00
CA TYR A 414 14.99 6.99 -9.42
C TYR A 414 14.39 5.61 -9.21
N ILE A 415 13.12 5.52 -8.74
CA ILE A 415 12.45 4.23 -8.58
C ILE A 415 12.18 3.58 -9.94
N LEU A 416 11.78 4.35 -10.94
CA LEU A 416 11.57 3.84 -12.29
C LEU A 416 12.89 3.34 -12.89
N ALA A 417 14.00 4.07 -12.69
CA ALA A 417 15.33 3.64 -13.11
C ALA A 417 15.77 2.35 -12.38
N ALA A 418 15.62 2.30 -11.07
CA ALA A 418 15.93 1.12 -10.26
C ALA A 418 15.12 -0.11 -10.71
N SER A 419 13.83 0.09 -10.93
CA SER A 419 12.93 -0.96 -11.42
C SER A 419 13.35 -1.46 -12.81
N ALA A 420 13.66 -0.56 -13.74
CA ALA A 420 14.06 -0.92 -15.10
C ALA A 420 15.40 -1.66 -15.14
N VAL A 421 16.41 -1.19 -14.38
CA VAL A 421 17.73 -1.84 -14.29
C VAL A 421 17.61 -3.21 -13.62
N GLY A 422 16.89 -3.31 -12.51
CA GLY A 422 16.64 -4.59 -11.83
C GLY A 422 15.95 -5.60 -12.74
N LEU A 423 14.86 -5.20 -13.40
CA LEU A 423 14.13 -6.03 -14.36
C LEU A 423 14.99 -6.42 -15.57
N ALA A 424 15.85 -5.51 -16.07
CA ALA A 424 16.78 -5.83 -17.16
C ALA A 424 17.71 -6.99 -16.79
N GLY A 425 18.30 -6.95 -15.60
CA GLY A 425 19.15 -8.03 -15.07
C GLY A 425 18.40 -9.34 -14.92
N GLY A 426 17.21 -9.32 -14.30
CA GLY A 426 16.38 -10.51 -14.11
C GLY A 426 15.91 -11.13 -15.44
N VAL A 427 15.43 -10.32 -16.38
CA VAL A 427 15.02 -10.80 -17.72
C VAL A 427 16.20 -11.35 -18.50
N ALA A 428 17.37 -10.71 -18.45
CA ALA A 428 18.60 -11.22 -19.08
C ALA A 428 18.98 -12.60 -18.51
N PHE A 429 18.96 -12.74 -17.18
CA PHE A 429 19.22 -14.01 -16.51
C PHE A 429 18.24 -15.11 -16.98
N TYR A 430 16.93 -14.87 -16.92
CA TYR A 430 15.94 -15.85 -17.38
C TYR A 430 16.05 -16.16 -18.88
N THR A 431 16.46 -15.20 -19.69
CA THR A 431 16.74 -15.42 -21.12
C THR A 431 17.89 -16.40 -21.34
N LEU A 432 18.92 -16.33 -20.49
CA LEU A 432 20.06 -17.27 -20.53
C LEU A 432 19.67 -18.67 -20.09
N VAL A 433 19.06 -18.79 -18.90
CA VAL A 433 18.78 -20.09 -18.29
C VAL A 433 17.64 -20.84 -19.00
N SER A 434 16.69 -20.12 -19.60
CA SER A 434 15.55 -20.73 -20.32
C SER A 434 15.96 -21.63 -21.48
N LYS A 435 17.12 -21.39 -22.09
CA LYS A 435 17.66 -22.24 -23.17
C LYS A 435 17.99 -23.65 -22.70
N LYS A 436 18.47 -23.80 -21.46
CA LYS A 436 18.90 -25.09 -20.90
C LYS A 436 17.77 -25.79 -20.15
N LEU A 437 16.97 -25.05 -19.42
CA LEU A 437 15.95 -25.59 -18.52
C LEU A 437 14.57 -25.70 -19.18
N GLY A 438 14.27 -24.81 -20.13
CA GLY A 438 12.94 -24.72 -20.75
C GLY A 438 11.93 -23.97 -19.88
N ALA A 439 10.94 -23.38 -20.52
CA ALA A 439 9.94 -22.53 -19.86
C ALA A 439 9.13 -23.27 -18.79
N THR A 440 8.73 -24.51 -19.05
CA THR A 440 7.88 -25.31 -18.15
C THR A 440 8.59 -25.67 -16.84
N ASN A 441 9.87 -26.06 -16.90
CA ASN A 441 10.64 -26.33 -15.68
C ASN A 441 10.92 -25.06 -14.88
N LEU A 442 11.20 -23.92 -15.56
CA LEU A 442 11.36 -22.62 -14.89
C LEU A 442 10.08 -22.19 -14.18
N MET A 443 8.93 -22.36 -14.82
CA MET A 443 7.63 -22.06 -14.20
C MET A 443 7.38 -22.95 -12.98
N MET A 444 7.69 -24.25 -13.06
CA MET A 444 7.54 -25.16 -11.92
C MET A 444 8.48 -24.78 -10.77
N GLY A 445 9.73 -24.41 -11.06
CA GLY A 445 10.67 -23.91 -10.06
C GLY A 445 10.18 -22.64 -9.40
N ALA A 446 9.56 -21.73 -10.17
CA ALA A 446 8.93 -20.53 -9.61
C ALA A 446 7.77 -20.87 -8.66
N PHE A 447 6.88 -21.80 -9.03
CA PHE A 447 5.77 -22.23 -8.17
C PHE A 447 6.27 -22.86 -6.85
N LEU A 448 7.31 -23.68 -6.90
CA LEU A 448 7.95 -24.24 -5.69
C LEU A 448 8.53 -23.12 -4.80
N GLY A 449 9.23 -22.15 -5.39
CA GLY A 449 9.79 -21.02 -4.67
C GLY A 449 8.72 -20.13 -4.06
N TRP A 450 7.66 -19.81 -4.81
CA TRP A 450 6.54 -19.04 -4.31
C TRP A 450 5.79 -19.76 -3.18
N LEU A 451 5.56 -21.06 -3.31
CA LEU A 451 4.96 -21.85 -2.23
C LEU A 451 5.83 -21.80 -0.97
N SER A 452 7.16 -21.94 -1.11
CA SER A 452 8.08 -21.86 0.02
C SER A 452 8.04 -20.49 0.69
N VAL A 453 8.05 -19.40 -0.10
CA VAL A 453 7.91 -18.03 0.43
C VAL A 453 6.56 -17.84 1.12
N THR A 454 5.48 -18.34 0.52
CA THR A 454 4.12 -18.23 1.09
C THR A 454 4.02 -18.96 2.42
N ILE A 455 4.64 -20.15 2.54
CA ILE A 455 4.69 -20.91 3.81
C ILE A 455 5.45 -20.12 4.87
N LEU A 456 6.64 -19.61 4.55
CA LEU A 456 7.45 -18.81 5.48
C LEU A 456 6.69 -17.56 5.95
N ILE A 457 6.08 -16.82 5.02
CA ILE A 457 5.28 -15.64 5.37
C ILE A 457 4.06 -16.03 6.22
N SER A 458 3.40 -17.15 5.94
CA SER A 458 2.26 -17.62 6.74
C SER A 458 2.66 -17.96 8.18
N LEU A 459 3.89 -18.40 8.40
CA LEU A 459 4.38 -18.75 9.74
C LEU A 459 4.84 -17.53 10.55
N TYR A 460 5.50 -16.56 9.92
CA TYR A 460 6.11 -15.43 10.62
C TYR A 460 5.31 -14.12 10.52
N PHE A 461 4.55 -13.95 9.45
CA PHE A 461 3.76 -12.74 9.14
C PHE A 461 2.41 -13.13 8.55
N PRO A 462 1.53 -13.78 9.34
CA PRO A 462 0.29 -14.37 8.82
C PRO A 462 -0.61 -13.37 8.09
N GLY A 463 -0.63 -12.11 8.53
CA GLY A 463 -1.34 -11.02 7.86
C GLY A 463 -0.80 -10.70 6.46
N GLY A 464 0.45 -11.05 6.15
CA GLY A 464 1.09 -10.82 4.84
C GLY A 464 0.87 -11.95 3.82
N THR A 465 0.29 -13.07 4.24
CA THR A 465 0.13 -14.27 3.41
C THR A 465 -0.60 -13.98 2.09
N TYR A 466 -1.58 -13.09 2.08
CA TYR A 466 -2.38 -12.76 0.90
C TYR A 466 -1.54 -12.30 -0.30
N LEU A 467 -0.46 -11.53 -0.03
CA LEU A 467 0.38 -10.92 -1.07
C LEU A 467 1.09 -11.96 -1.94
N PHE A 468 1.34 -13.14 -1.38
CA PHE A 468 2.03 -14.25 -2.06
C PHE A 468 1.06 -15.36 -2.46
N LEU A 469 0.05 -15.61 -1.66
CA LEU A 469 -0.89 -16.72 -1.83
C LEU A 469 -1.81 -16.53 -3.06
N TRP A 470 -2.43 -15.36 -3.20
CA TRP A 470 -3.35 -15.11 -4.31
C TRP A 470 -2.64 -15.12 -5.68
N PRO A 471 -1.50 -14.46 -5.88
CA PRO A 471 -0.71 -14.58 -7.11
C PRO A 471 -0.36 -16.03 -7.46
N LEU A 472 0.05 -16.82 -6.46
CA LEU A 472 0.38 -18.23 -6.65
C LEU A 472 -0.85 -19.04 -7.08
N LEU A 473 -1.98 -18.91 -6.38
CA LEU A 473 -3.21 -19.65 -6.69
C LEU A 473 -3.74 -19.36 -8.10
N PHE A 474 -3.79 -18.11 -8.51
CA PHE A 474 -4.21 -17.75 -9.87
C PHE A 474 -3.25 -18.28 -10.93
N SER A 475 -1.94 -18.22 -10.68
CA SER A 475 -0.93 -18.75 -11.60
C SER A 475 -1.00 -20.29 -11.71
N LEU A 476 -1.23 -20.98 -10.58
CA LEU A 476 -1.45 -22.44 -10.57
C LEU A 476 -2.73 -22.82 -11.33
N GLY A 477 -3.83 -22.08 -11.11
CA GLY A 477 -5.09 -22.28 -11.83
C GLY A 477 -4.91 -22.11 -13.34
N GLY A 478 -4.23 -21.05 -13.77
CA GLY A 478 -3.88 -20.85 -15.18
C GLY A 478 -3.04 -21.98 -15.75
N ALA A 479 -2.02 -22.43 -15.02
CA ALA A 479 -1.16 -23.53 -15.43
C ALA A 479 -1.96 -24.84 -15.60
N ILE A 480 -2.84 -25.21 -14.68
CA ILE A 480 -3.69 -26.41 -14.77
C ILE A 480 -4.55 -26.37 -16.05
N ILE A 481 -5.19 -25.23 -16.33
CA ILE A 481 -6.02 -25.07 -17.53
C ILE A 481 -5.16 -25.21 -18.80
N VAL A 482 -3.95 -24.65 -18.80
CA VAL A 482 -3.01 -24.76 -19.95
C VAL A 482 -2.51 -26.19 -20.17
N PHE A 483 -2.36 -26.97 -19.10
CA PHE A 483 -2.03 -28.40 -19.21
C PHE A 483 -3.19 -29.26 -19.77
N ALA A 484 -4.42 -28.75 -19.74
CA ALA A 484 -5.56 -29.45 -20.33
C ALA A 484 -5.35 -29.68 -21.85
N LYS A 485 -5.68 -30.88 -22.33
CA LYS A 485 -5.57 -31.24 -23.75
C LYS A 485 -6.60 -30.46 -24.58
N GLY A 486 -6.26 -30.10 -25.80
CA GLY A 486 -7.20 -29.58 -26.80
C GLY A 486 -7.25 -28.04 -26.94
N LEU A 487 -6.60 -27.27 -26.08
CA LEU A 487 -6.58 -25.81 -26.22
C LEU A 487 -5.61 -25.36 -27.31
N ALA A 488 -6.04 -24.40 -28.13
CA ALA A 488 -5.19 -23.77 -29.13
C ALA A 488 -4.04 -22.95 -28.45
N PRO A 489 -2.84 -22.86 -29.08
CA PRO A 489 -1.68 -22.18 -28.47
C PRO A 489 -1.94 -20.70 -28.05
N ASN A 490 -2.72 -19.97 -28.84
CA ASN A 490 -3.10 -18.60 -28.53
C ASN A 490 -4.00 -18.51 -27.30
N VAL A 491 -4.92 -19.45 -27.10
CA VAL A 491 -5.79 -19.53 -25.91
C VAL A 491 -4.93 -19.86 -24.68
N LYS A 492 -3.98 -20.79 -24.79
CA LYS A 492 -3.03 -21.10 -23.70
C LYS A 492 -2.21 -19.86 -23.30
N SER A 493 -1.71 -19.12 -24.29
CA SER A 493 -0.96 -17.87 -24.05
C SER A 493 -1.83 -16.83 -23.36
N LEU A 494 -3.08 -16.65 -23.78
CA LEU A 494 -4.02 -15.72 -23.17
C LEU A 494 -4.29 -16.10 -21.71
N ILE A 495 -4.55 -17.36 -21.41
CA ILE A 495 -4.78 -17.84 -20.04
C ILE A 495 -3.58 -17.54 -19.14
N MET A 496 -2.36 -17.79 -19.62
CA MET A 496 -1.14 -17.50 -18.87
C MET A 496 -0.96 -16.00 -18.62
N VAL A 497 -1.31 -15.14 -19.57
CA VAL A 497 -1.28 -13.68 -19.40
C VAL A 497 -2.31 -13.26 -18.36
N LEU A 498 -3.55 -13.72 -18.47
CA LEU A 498 -4.62 -13.37 -17.53
C LEU A 498 -4.36 -13.86 -16.11
N SER A 499 -3.76 -15.05 -15.95
CA SER A 499 -3.41 -15.58 -14.63
C SER A 499 -2.31 -14.79 -13.91
N GLY A 500 -1.53 -13.99 -14.64
CA GLY A 500 -0.53 -13.08 -14.08
C GLY A 500 -1.09 -11.75 -13.55
N ILE A 501 -2.31 -11.36 -13.95
CA ILE A 501 -2.91 -10.07 -13.56
C ILE A 501 -2.99 -9.89 -12.03
N PRO A 502 -3.47 -10.87 -11.24
CA PRO A 502 -3.57 -10.72 -9.79
C PRO A 502 -2.21 -10.45 -9.12
N ALA A 503 -1.13 -11.01 -9.65
CA ALA A 503 0.22 -10.71 -9.17
C ALA A 503 0.58 -9.24 -9.38
N ILE A 504 0.26 -8.67 -10.54
CA ILE A 504 0.50 -7.25 -10.85
C ILE A 504 -0.37 -6.36 -9.97
N VAL A 505 -1.67 -6.67 -9.87
CA VAL A 505 -2.64 -5.88 -9.10
C VAL A 505 -2.28 -5.79 -7.61
N LEU A 506 -1.66 -6.83 -7.04
CA LEU A 506 -1.26 -6.84 -5.62
C LEU A 506 0.17 -6.33 -5.41
N LEU A 507 1.13 -6.76 -6.23
CA LEU A 507 2.54 -6.47 -5.99
C LEU A 507 2.95 -5.07 -6.45
N ILE A 508 2.39 -4.52 -7.53
CA ILE A 508 2.79 -3.21 -8.04
C ILE A 508 2.34 -2.07 -7.10
N PRO A 509 1.08 -1.99 -6.64
CA PRO A 509 0.70 -0.99 -5.65
C PRO A 509 1.46 -1.14 -4.33
N MET A 510 1.72 -2.37 -3.88
CA MET A 510 2.54 -2.63 -2.68
C MET A 510 3.98 -2.12 -2.88
N THR A 511 4.59 -2.38 -4.01
CA THR A 511 5.93 -1.86 -4.36
C THR A 511 5.95 -0.33 -4.32
N HIS A 512 4.88 0.32 -4.81
CA HIS A 512 4.74 1.77 -4.82
C HIS A 512 4.57 2.35 -3.40
N LYS A 513 3.75 1.70 -2.56
CA LYS A 513 3.56 2.10 -1.14
C LYS A 513 4.85 1.92 -0.32
N ILE A 514 5.60 0.83 -0.54
CA ILE A 514 6.92 0.62 0.08
C ILE A 514 7.91 1.71 -0.35
N TYR A 515 7.86 2.09 -1.62
CA TYR A 515 8.68 3.19 -2.10
C TYR A 515 8.31 4.52 -1.39
N TRP A 516 7.05 4.84 -1.19
CA TRP A 516 6.65 6.02 -0.41
C TRP A 516 7.14 5.95 1.03
N ALA A 517 7.06 4.78 1.67
CA ALA A 517 7.48 4.62 3.07
C ALA A 517 8.99 4.80 3.29
N PHE A 518 9.82 4.33 2.34
CA PHE A 518 11.29 4.22 2.50
C PHE A 518 12.10 5.05 1.50
N ALA A 519 11.46 5.71 0.55
CA ALA A 519 12.09 6.56 -0.48
C ALA A 519 13.29 5.85 -1.18
N ALA A 520 14.46 6.51 -1.25
CA ALA A 520 15.64 5.95 -1.90
C ALA A 520 16.21 4.67 -1.24
N GLN A 521 15.85 4.38 0.01
CA GLN A 521 16.27 3.15 0.70
C GLN A 521 15.43 1.92 0.29
N SER A 522 14.33 2.14 -0.44
CA SER A 522 13.39 1.09 -0.86
C SER A 522 13.93 0.13 -1.92
N GLY A 523 15.07 0.41 -2.56
CA GLY A 523 15.59 -0.34 -3.71
C GLY A 523 15.70 -1.85 -3.52
N ILE A 524 16.05 -2.30 -2.30
CA ILE A 524 16.10 -3.74 -1.96
C ILE A 524 14.69 -4.34 -2.02
N PHE A 525 13.72 -3.73 -1.37
CA PHE A 525 12.34 -4.24 -1.30
C PHE A 525 11.65 -4.18 -2.66
N VAL A 526 11.84 -3.08 -3.39
CA VAL A 526 11.33 -2.90 -4.76
C VAL A 526 11.90 -3.99 -5.68
N GLY A 527 13.21 -4.19 -5.66
CA GLY A 527 13.87 -5.20 -6.47
C GLY A 527 13.42 -6.62 -6.13
N ALA A 528 13.24 -6.93 -4.84
CA ALA A 528 12.77 -8.23 -4.38
C ALA A 528 11.33 -8.53 -4.87
N LEU A 529 10.40 -7.58 -4.70
CA LEU A 529 9.00 -7.75 -5.16
C LEU A 529 8.91 -7.85 -6.68
N LEU A 530 9.68 -7.03 -7.42
CA LEU A 530 9.73 -7.12 -8.88
C LEU A 530 10.40 -8.41 -9.35
N GLY A 531 11.41 -8.92 -8.66
CA GLY A 531 12.04 -10.21 -8.95
C GLY A 531 11.10 -11.38 -8.70
N LEU A 532 10.32 -11.33 -7.63
CA LEU A 532 9.24 -12.28 -7.36
C LEU A 532 8.17 -12.22 -8.45
N LEU A 533 7.66 -11.04 -8.78
CA LEU A 533 6.69 -10.86 -9.87
C LEU A 533 7.22 -11.42 -11.18
N LEU A 534 8.45 -11.08 -11.57
CA LEU A 534 9.11 -11.57 -12.78
C LEU A 534 9.19 -13.09 -12.79
N SER A 535 9.45 -13.73 -11.66
CA SER A 535 9.54 -15.19 -11.56
C SER A 535 8.22 -15.89 -11.86
N LEU A 536 7.07 -15.35 -11.44
CA LEU A 536 5.75 -15.88 -11.82
C LEU A 536 5.45 -15.69 -13.31
N LEU A 537 5.90 -14.58 -13.88
CA LEU A 537 5.69 -14.25 -15.28
C LEU A 537 6.70 -14.93 -16.22
N VAL A 538 7.70 -15.64 -15.68
CA VAL A 538 8.78 -16.27 -16.47
C VAL A 538 8.25 -17.22 -17.54
N GLY A 539 7.21 -18.01 -17.22
CA GLY A 539 6.57 -18.91 -18.19
C GLY A 539 6.01 -18.15 -19.39
N THR A 540 5.31 -17.05 -19.15
CA THR A 540 4.74 -16.20 -20.19
C THR A 540 5.82 -15.50 -21.02
N ILE A 541 6.85 -14.97 -20.36
CA ILE A 541 7.93 -14.22 -21.01
C ILE A 541 8.80 -15.17 -21.87
N THR A 542 9.17 -16.32 -21.35
CA THR A 542 10.07 -17.25 -22.04
C THR A 542 9.38 -18.03 -23.18
N LEU A 543 8.11 -18.37 -23.05
CA LEU A 543 7.33 -18.98 -24.12
C LEU A 543 7.17 -18.06 -25.33
N GLN A 544 7.26 -16.76 -25.13
CA GLN A 544 7.10 -15.75 -26.16
C GLN A 544 8.43 -15.26 -26.77
N GLN A 545 9.60 -15.71 -26.31
CA GLN A 545 10.89 -15.28 -26.83
C GLN A 545 11.14 -15.72 -28.29
N SER A 546 11.34 -14.74 -29.16
CA SER A 546 11.69 -14.91 -30.59
C SER A 546 13.20 -14.95 -30.80
N SER A 547 13.65 -14.95 -32.07
CA SER A 547 15.05 -14.81 -32.47
C SER A 547 15.74 -13.55 -31.90
N ARG A 548 14.95 -12.52 -31.53
CA ARG A 548 15.42 -11.25 -30.92
C ARG A 548 15.29 -11.21 -29.39
N ARG A 549 15.57 -12.31 -28.72
CA ARG A 549 15.39 -12.47 -27.25
C ARG A 549 16.14 -11.47 -26.38
N TRP A 550 17.18 -10.84 -26.87
CA TRP A 550 17.94 -9.80 -26.17
C TRP A 550 17.32 -8.41 -26.28
N LEU A 551 16.31 -8.23 -27.14
CA LEU A 551 15.67 -6.93 -27.32
C LEU A 551 15.07 -6.40 -26.01
N LEU A 552 14.33 -7.23 -25.28
CA LEU A 552 13.66 -6.79 -24.04
C LEU A 552 14.65 -6.41 -22.93
N PRO A 553 15.64 -7.26 -22.53
CA PRO A 553 16.57 -6.85 -21.49
C PRO A 553 17.42 -5.64 -21.90
N THR A 554 17.82 -5.53 -23.18
CA THR A 554 18.58 -4.37 -23.68
C THR A 554 17.72 -3.10 -23.64
N SER A 555 16.45 -3.15 -24.08
CA SER A 555 15.54 -2.00 -24.02
C SER A 555 15.30 -1.53 -22.60
N LEU A 556 15.13 -2.45 -21.65
CA LEU A 556 14.98 -2.14 -20.23
C LEU A 556 16.26 -1.50 -19.65
N ALA A 557 17.42 -1.99 -20.01
CA ALA A 557 18.70 -1.42 -19.57
C ALA A 557 18.90 0.01 -20.10
N ILE A 558 18.61 0.25 -21.38
CA ILE A 558 18.68 1.57 -22.00
C ILE A 558 17.66 2.52 -21.35
N ALA A 559 16.42 2.07 -21.16
CA ALA A 559 15.38 2.86 -20.49
C ALA A 559 15.79 3.20 -19.07
N GLY A 560 16.33 2.23 -18.31
CA GLY A 560 16.81 2.45 -16.95
C GLY A 560 17.95 3.48 -16.88
N ALA A 561 18.93 3.40 -17.78
CA ALA A 561 20.01 4.37 -17.88
C ALA A 561 19.47 5.76 -18.25
N GLY A 562 18.57 5.86 -19.23
CA GLY A 562 17.94 7.12 -19.62
C GLY A 562 17.14 7.76 -18.47
N LEU A 563 16.31 6.97 -17.76
CA LEU A 563 15.56 7.42 -16.59
C LEU A 563 16.48 7.89 -15.46
N PHE A 564 17.62 7.22 -15.26
CA PHE A 564 18.60 7.62 -14.25
C PHE A 564 19.28 8.95 -14.61
N ILE A 565 19.67 9.12 -15.87
CA ILE A 565 20.22 10.40 -16.37
C ILE A 565 19.17 11.51 -16.22
N THR A 566 17.92 11.26 -16.61
CA THR A 566 16.82 12.22 -16.42
C THR A 566 16.65 12.59 -14.94
N ALA A 567 16.68 11.58 -14.05
CA ALA A 567 16.61 11.80 -12.61
C ALA A 567 17.70 12.74 -12.11
N ILE A 568 18.95 12.54 -12.54
CA ILE A 568 20.08 13.41 -12.19
C ILE A 568 19.87 14.82 -12.76
N THR A 569 19.54 14.94 -14.04
CA THR A 569 19.39 16.25 -14.72
C THR A 569 18.32 17.10 -14.04
N VAL A 570 17.13 16.50 -13.79
CA VAL A 570 16.01 17.19 -13.14
C VAL A 570 16.31 17.51 -11.68
N SER A 571 17.22 16.75 -11.03
CA SER A 571 17.64 16.99 -9.64
C SER A 571 18.69 18.10 -9.50
N VAL A 572 19.36 18.47 -10.59
CA VAL A 572 20.42 19.51 -10.63
C VAL A 572 19.84 20.85 -11.08
N LEU A 573 18.79 20.84 -11.90
CA LEU A 573 18.04 22.03 -12.33
C LEU A 573 17.06 22.49 -11.23
#